data_d16cd0fb0f25419f8a6cf9b6be9777dd
#
_entry.id   d16cd0fb0f25419f8a6cf9b6be9777dd
#
_cell.length_a   1.000
_cell.length_b   1.000
_cell.length_c   1.000
_cell.angle_alpha   90.00
_cell.angle_beta   90.00
_cell.angle_gamma   90.00
#
_symmetry.space_group_name_H-M   'P 1'
#
loop_
_entity.id
_entity.type
_entity.pdbx_description
1 polymer ?
#
loop_
_entity_poly.entity_id
_entity_poly.type
_entity_poly.pdbx_seq_one_letter_code
_entity_poly.pdbx_strand_id
1 'polypeptide(L)'
;MALLDEIYARGEVVTAEGQVLKVHSGISREEGAFIQNLIQGDPRITRTLEVGCAYGLSSLNICAALRGRNGARHVIIDPFQQTQWQSVGVSNLRREGLGWFELVEERSEFALPRLAAERESQFDFIFIDGWHTFDHTMIDCFYATRLLGIGGYLVIDDANFPAIAKVIRYLENYPCYQRYGSVKADPVRDSLVALQKRAEDSRPWNWYADF
;
A
#
# COMPACT_ATOMS: atom_id res chain seq x y z
N MET A 1 12.41 -4.97 13.36
CA MET A 1 13.19 -3.71 13.23
C MET A 1 13.03 -2.90 14.50
N ALA A 2 14.13 -2.45 15.09
CA ALA A 2 14.07 -1.75 16.40
C ALA A 2 13.20 -0.49 16.38
N LEU A 3 13.31 0.33 15.32
CA LEU A 3 12.51 1.56 15.19
C LEU A 3 11.00 1.28 15.07
N LEU A 4 10.60 0.32 14.25
CA LEU A 4 9.20 -0.04 14.06
C LEU A 4 8.57 -0.56 15.37
N ASP A 5 9.32 -1.41 16.11
CA ASP A 5 8.89 -1.90 17.42
C ASP A 5 8.78 -0.79 18.45
N GLU A 6 9.69 0.18 18.41
CA GLU A 6 9.64 1.37 19.27
C GLU A 6 8.41 2.24 18.95
N ILE A 7 8.14 2.50 17.66
CA ILE A 7 6.97 3.28 17.23
C ILE A 7 5.68 2.61 17.71
N TYR A 8 5.52 1.32 17.48
CA TYR A 8 4.33 0.59 17.93
C TYR A 8 4.19 0.52 19.45
N ALA A 9 5.31 0.46 20.19
CA ALA A 9 5.27 0.39 21.64
C ALA A 9 4.92 1.74 22.28
N ARG A 10 5.41 2.85 21.72
CA ARG A 10 5.24 4.19 22.27
C ARG A 10 4.04 4.94 21.67
N GLY A 11 3.62 4.58 20.47
CA GLY A 11 2.64 5.35 19.70
C GLY A 11 3.18 6.74 19.31
N GLU A 12 4.50 6.86 19.13
CA GLU A 12 5.18 8.13 18.89
C GLU A 12 6.23 7.98 17.80
N VAL A 13 6.46 9.05 17.07
CA VAL A 13 7.54 9.23 16.08
C VAL A 13 8.32 10.49 16.37
N VAL A 14 9.54 10.59 15.82
CA VAL A 14 10.42 11.74 16.05
C VAL A 14 10.77 12.40 14.72
N THR A 15 10.57 13.71 14.61
CA THR A 15 10.96 14.50 13.43
C THR A 15 12.47 14.64 13.31
N ALA A 16 12.94 15.17 12.20
CA ALA A 16 14.37 15.43 11.99
C ALA A 16 14.94 16.45 13.01
N GLU A 17 14.10 17.36 13.51
CA GLU A 17 14.45 18.38 14.51
C GLU A 17 14.33 17.85 15.95
N GLY A 18 13.98 16.58 16.15
CA GLY A 18 13.87 15.94 17.46
C GLY A 18 12.51 16.16 18.15
N GLN A 19 11.51 16.71 17.46
CA GLN A 19 10.17 16.85 18.01
C GLN A 19 9.48 15.48 18.08
N VAL A 20 8.85 15.17 19.21
CA VAL A 20 8.03 13.97 19.38
C VAL A 20 6.60 14.24 18.95
N LEU A 21 6.08 13.41 18.06
CA LEU A 21 4.71 13.47 17.56
C LEU A 21 3.98 12.15 17.89
N LYS A 22 2.71 12.24 18.27
CA LYS A 22 1.86 11.05 18.43
C LYS A 22 1.46 10.49 17.06
N VAL A 23 1.55 9.17 16.91
CA VAL A 23 1.04 8.46 15.74
C VAL A 23 -0.49 8.46 15.79
N HIS A 24 -1.12 9.03 14.79
CA HIS A 24 -2.58 9.07 14.64
C HIS A 24 -3.05 8.51 13.27
N SER A 25 -2.12 8.04 12.46
CA SER A 25 -2.36 7.42 11.16
C SER A 25 -1.30 6.35 10.91
N GLY A 26 -1.71 5.18 10.45
CA GLY A 26 -0.83 4.07 10.12
C GLY A 26 -1.45 2.73 10.44
N ILE A 27 -0.88 1.69 9.87
CA ILE A 27 -1.34 0.30 10.02
C ILE A 27 -1.04 -0.29 11.40
N SER A 28 -1.84 -1.26 11.82
CA SER A 28 -1.60 -2.05 13.04
C SER A 28 -0.39 -2.99 12.91
N ARG A 29 0.04 -3.59 14.04
CA ARG A 29 1.08 -4.65 14.01
C ARG A 29 0.63 -5.86 13.21
N GLU A 30 -0.62 -6.25 13.33
CA GLU A 30 -1.21 -7.39 12.66
C GLU A 30 -1.22 -7.20 11.15
N GLU A 31 -1.59 -6.02 10.68
CA GLU A 31 -1.54 -5.64 9.26
C GLU A 31 -0.11 -5.59 8.74
N GLY A 32 0.80 -4.99 9.51
CA GLY A 32 2.22 -4.99 9.18
C GLY A 32 2.81 -6.39 9.08
N ALA A 33 2.46 -7.28 10.01
CA ALA A 33 2.89 -8.68 9.98
C ALA A 33 2.31 -9.43 8.77
N PHE A 34 1.04 -9.17 8.43
CA PHE A 34 0.42 -9.75 7.24
C PHE A 34 1.15 -9.33 5.96
N ILE A 35 1.45 -8.04 5.80
CA ILE A 35 2.21 -7.49 4.66
C ILE A 35 3.59 -8.13 4.58
N GLN A 36 4.32 -8.20 5.70
CA GLN A 36 5.65 -8.82 5.73
C GLN A 36 5.60 -10.30 5.34
N ASN A 37 4.67 -11.07 5.91
CA ASN A 37 4.52 -12.49 5.62
C ASN A 37 4.16 -12.73 4.15
N LEU A 38 3.27 -11.91 3.57
CA LEU A 38 2.91 -12.01 2.16
C LEU A 38 4.13 -11.76 1.26
N ILE A 39 4.85 -10.66 1.50
CA ILE A 39 6.05 -10.32 0.71
C ILE A 39 7.13 -11.38 0.89
N GLN A 40 7.43 -11.81 2.13
CA GLN A 40 8.47 -12.80 2.41
C GLN A 40 8.12 -14.18 1.83
N GLY A 41 6.85 -14.53 1.80
CA GLY A 41 6.34 -15.80 1.26
C GLY A 41 6.45 -15.91 -0.26
N ASP A 42 6.58 -14.79 -0.98
CA ASP A 42 6.77 -14.79 -2.43
C ASP A 42 8.09 -14.11 -2.84
N PRO A 43 9.14 -14.89 -3.18
CA PRO A 43 10.43 -14.32 -3.54
C PRO A 43 10.44 -13.53 -4.86
N ARG A 44 9.37 -13.59 -5.66
CA ARG A 44 9.24 -12.82 -6.91
C ARG A 44 8.93 -11.35 -6.65
N ILE A 45 8.38 -11.01 -5.47
CA ILE A 45 8.07 -9.62 -5.11
C ILE A 45 9.37 -8.85 -4.88
N THR A 46 9.68 -7.94 -5.77
CA THR A 46 10.85 -7.06 -5.69
C THR A 46 10.50 -5.60 -5.95
N ARG A 47 9.41 -5.34 -6.68
CA ARG A 47 8.97 -3.99 -7.06
C ARG A 47 7.63 -3.70 -6.43
N THR A 48 7.61 -2.75 -5.52
CA THR A 48 6.43 -2.40 -4.74
C THR A 48 6.04 -0.94 -4.92
N LEU A 49 4.75 -0.67 -4.88
CA LEU A 49 4.15 0.66 -4.93
C LEU A 49 3.25 0.83 -3.70
N GLU A 50 3.27 2.02 -3.12
CA GLU A 50 2.41 2.41 -2.01
C GLU A 50 1.75 3.76 -2.33
N VAL A 51 0.46 3.86 -2.07
CA VAL A 51 -0.31 5.10 -2.07
C VAL A 51 -0.70 5.42 -0.63
N GLY A 52 -0.16 6.55 -0.12
CA GLY A 52 -0.27 6.92 1.30
C GLY A 52 0.89 6.33 2.12
N CYS A 53 1.67 7.19 2.74
CA CYS A 53 2.83 6.81 3.56
C CYS A 53 2.70 7.31 5.01
N ALA A 54 2.15 8.51 5.17
CA ALA A 54 2.03 9.17 6.47
C ALA A 54 3.34 9.12 7.28
N TYR A 55 3.34 8.46 8.44
CA TYR A 55 4.52 8.27 9.29
C TYR A 55 5.43 7.11 8.85
N GLY A 56 5.09 6.39 7.79
CA GLY A 56 5.91 5.35 7.16
C GLY A 56 5.82 3.96 7.79
N LEU A 57 4.76 3.64 8.57
CA LEU A 57 4.65 2.34 9.21
C LEU A 57 4.49 1.21 8.19
N SER A 58 3.64 1.39 7.19
CA SER A 58 3.45 0.47 6.06
C SER A 58 4.72 0.34 5.22
N SER A 59 5.32 1.48 4.81
CA SER A 59 6.58 1.52 4.07
C SER A 59 7.72 0.80 4.81
N LEU A 60 7.83 0.97 6.14
CA LEU A 60 8.83 0.26 6.96
C LEU A 60 8.61 -1.26 6.92
N ASN A 61 7.36 -1.73 7.01
CA ASN A 61 7.04 -3.16 6.92
C ASN A 61 7.35 -3.73 5.53
N ILE A 62 6.95 -3.03 4.46
CA ILE A 62 7.21 -3.41 3.07
C ILE A 62 8.73 -3.48 2.82
N CYS A 63 9.46 -2.42 3.14
CA CYS A 63 10.89 -2.34 2.92
C CYS A 63 11.69 -3.33 3.77
N ALA A 64 11.25 -3.60 5.00
CA ALA A 64 11.86 -4.64 5.82
C ALA A 64 11.75 -6.02 5.18
N ALA A 65 10.58 -6.35 4.64
CA ALA A 65 10.34 -7.63 3.98
C ALA A 65 11.13 -7.79 2.66
N LEU A 66 11.46 -6.67 1.99
CA LEU A 66 12.27 -6.64 0.78
C LEU A 66 13.78 -6.61 1.04
N ARG A 67 14.22 -6.41 2.28
CA ARG A 67 15.64 -6.28 2.63
C ARG A 67 16.44 -7.49 2.15
N GLY A 68 17.55 -7.20 1.43
CA GLY A 68 18.42 -8.23 0.87
C GLY A 68 17.94 -8.84 -0.46
N ARG A 69 16.79 -8.43 -0.99
CA ARG A 69 16.34 -8.87 -2.31
C ARG A 69 17.08 -8.09 -3.41
N ASN A 70 17.62 -8.80 -4.37
CA ASN A 70 18.29 -8.18 -5.50
C ASN A 70 17.28 -7.42 -6.38
N GLY A 71 17.58 -6.17 -6.72
CA GLY A 71 16.70 -5.32 -7.53
C GLY A 71 15.46 -4.81 -6.78
N ALA A 72 15.43 -4.90 -5.44
CA ALA A 72 14.33 -4.35 -4.64
C ALA A 72 14.16 -2.85 -4.90
N ARG A 73 12.91 -2.45 -5.13
CA ARG A 73 12.50 -1.06 -5.34
C ARG A 73 11.14 -0.82 -4.71
N HIS A 74 11.01 0.28 -4.01
CA HIS A 74 9.77 0.74 -3.41
C HIS A 74 9.44 2.14 -3.91
N VAL A 75 8.25 2.35 -4.48
CA VAL A 75 7.74 3.65 -4.89
C VAL A 75 6.65 4.06 -3.92
N ILE A 76 6.74 5.27 -3.41
CA ILE A 76 5.80 5.88 -2.47
C ILE A 76 5.13 7.07 -3.16
N ILE A 77 3.81 7.09 -3.21
CA ILE A 77 3.02 8.24 -3.63
C ILE A 77 2.36 8.83 -2.38
N ASP A 78 2.82 10.03 -1.98
CA ASP A 78 2.23 10.76 -0.85
C ASP A 78 2.44 12.27 -1.06
N PRO A 79 1.37 13.05 -1.34
CA PRO A 79 1.46 14.48 -1.63
C PRO A 79 1.79 15.33 -0.40
N PHE A 80 1.75 14.76 0.80
CA PHE A 80 1.76 15.53 2.04
C PHE A 80 2.99 15.24 2.93
N GLN A 81 4.00 14.53 2.42
CA GLN A 81 5.17 14.17 3.23
C GLN A 81 5.85 15.39 3.83
N GLN A 82 6.12 16.44 3.05
CA GLN A 82 6.76 17.65 3.55
C GLN A 82 5.82 18.53 4.39
N THR A 83 4.55 18.60 4.03
CA THR A 83 3.62 19.57 4.64
C THR A 83 2.92 19.04 5.88
N GLN A 84 2.19 17.94 5.76
CA GLN A 84 1.39 17.38 6.85
C GLN A 84 2.22 16.45 7.75
N TRP A 85 3.08 15.62 7.15
CA TRP A 85 3.81 14.57 7.85
C TRP A 85 5.23 14.97 8.25
N GLN A 86 5.66 16.23 7.99
CA GLN A 86 6.98 16.78 8.34
C GLN A 86 8.14 15.85 7.90
N SER A 87 7.95 15.15 6.77
CA SER A 87 8.89 14.17 6.21
C SER A 87 9.25 13.00 7.15
N VAL A 88 8.44 12.75 8.18
CA VAL A 88 8.73 11.73 9.19
C VAL A 88 8.74 10.33 8.58
N GLY A 89 7.80 10.01 7.67
CA GLY A 89 7.73 8.70 7.02
C GLY A 89 9.01 8.35 6.29
N VAL A 90 9.46 9.23 5.40
CA VAL A 90 10.71 9.03 4.64
C VAL A 90 11.97 9.11 5.51
N SER A 91 11.93 9.91 6.57
CA SER A 91 13.03 9.97 7.55
C SER A 91 13.17 8.67 8.34
N ASN A 92 12.08 8.06 8.71
CA ASN A 92 12.05 6.75 9.39
C ASN A 92 12.66 5.65 8.51
N LEU A 93 12.33 5.63 7.22
CA LEU A 93 12.94 4.70 6.26
C LEU A 93 14.47 4.89 6.18
N ARG A 94 14.93 6.14 6.07
CA ARG A 94 16.37 6.44 6.02
C ARG A 94 17.10 6.05 7.30
N ARG A 95 16.50 6.28 8.48
CA ARG A 95 17.05 5.87 9.79
C ARG A 95 17.26 4.36 9.89
N GLU A 96 16.41 3.56 9.26
CA GLU A 96 16.54 2.09 9.16
C GLU A 96 17.47 1.62 8.04
N GLY A 97 18.15 2.54 7.34
CA GLY A 97 19.04 2.21 6.22
C GLY A 97 18.32 1.72 4.97
N LEU A 98 17.06 2.13 4.80
CA LEU A 98 16.19 1.75 3.68
C LEU A 98 16.10 2.88 2.65
N GLY A 99 17.23 3.43 2.23
CA GLY A 99 17.30 4.59 1.33
C GLY A 99 17.06 4.31 -0.17
N TRP A 100 16.62 3.10 -0.53
CA TRP A 100 16.40 2.67 -1.92
C TRP A 100 14.92 2.79 -2.37
N PHE A 101 14.17 3.68 -1.77
CA PHE A 101 12.82 4.05 -2.20
C PHE A 101 12.82 5.30 -3.09
N GLU A 102 11.75 5.46 -3.84
CA GLU A 102 11.42 6.67 -4.61
C GLU A 102 10.17 7.31 -4.02
N LEU A 103 10.23 8.60 -3.68
CA LEU A 103 9.08 9.38 -3.23
C LEU A 103 8.54 10.22 -4.39
N VAL A 104 7.25 10.08 -4.66
CA VAL A 104 6.47 10.89 -5.58
C VAL A 104 5.52 11.76 -4.75
N GLU A 105 5.90 13.03 -4.54
CA GLU A 105 5.09 14.01 -3.78
C GLU A 105 4.02 14.64 -4.68
N GLU A 106 3.11 13.81 -5.16
CA GLU A 106 2.00 14.17 -6.03
C GLU A 106 0.75 13.41 -5.59
N ARG A 107 -0.45 13.97 -5.85
CA ARG A 107 -1.70 13.25 -5.60
C ARG A 107 -1.79 12.02 -6.51
N SER A 108 -2.36 10.94 -5.98
CA SER A 108 -2.44 9.65 -6.67
C SER A 108 -3.21 9.73 -7.99
N GLU A 109 -4.28 10.55 -8.04
CA GLU A 109 -5.08 10.76 -9.26
C GLU A 109 -4.31 11.41 -10.42
N PHE A 110 -3.12 11.96 -10.17
CA PHE A 110 -2.20 12.48 -11.20
C PHE A 110 -0.97 11.56 -11.39
N ALA A 111 -0.41 11.07 -10.30
CA ALA A 111 0.79 10.22 -10.33
C ALA A 111 0.53 8.86 -10.98
N LEU A 112 -0.56 8.18 -10.60
CA LEU A 112 -0.86 6.83 -11.09
C LEU A 112 -1.15 6.77 -12.60
N PRO A 113 -1.94 7.68 -13.21
CA PRO A 113 -2.11 7.72 -14.67
C PRO A 113 -0.80 7.90 -15.41
N ARG A 114 0.10 8.77 -14.93
CA ARG A 114 1.41 8.99 -15.53
C ARG A 114 2.28 7.74 -15.43
N LEU A 115 2.34 7.11 -14.26
CA LEU A 115 3.07 5.85 -14.09
C LEU A 115 2.50 4.74 -14.98
N ALA A 116 1.18 4.63 -15.13
CA ALA A 116 0.55 3.63 -15.98
C ALA A 116 0.83 3.86 -17.47
N ALA A 117 0.93 5.11 -17.91
CA ALA A 117 1.30 5.46 -19.29
C ALA A 117 2.76 5.09 -19.62
N GLU A 118 3.65 5.17 -18.64
CA GLU A 118 5.08 4.88 -18.82
C GLU A 118 5.41 3.41 -18.60
N ARG A 119 4.62 2.69 -17.82
CA ARG A 119 5.05 1.44 -17.18
C ARG A 119 3.90 0.48 -16.90
N GLU A 120 3.31 -0.16 -17.89
CA GLU A 120 2.35 -1.24 -17.62
C GLU A 120 2.99 -2.45 -16.92
N SER A 121 2.25 -3.11 -16.02
CA SER A 121 2.62 -4.38 -15.35
C SER A 121 3.99 -4.40 -14.64
N GLN A 122 4.34 -3.31 -13.94
CA GLN A 122 5.69 -3.14 -13.39
C GLN A 122 5.85 -3.48 -11.92
N PHE A 123 4.74 -3.60 -11.19
CA PHE A 123 4.80 -3.87 -9.76
C PHE A 123 4.35 -5.29 -9.45
N ASP A 124 4.97 -5.86 -8.43
CA ASP A 124 4.68 -7.20 -7.93
C ASP A 124 3.76 -7.13 -6.69
N PHE A 125 3.73 -5.96 -6.05
CA PHE A 125 2.92 -5.67 -4.87
C PHE A 125 2.52 -4.19 -4.88
N ILE A 126 1.23 -3.90 -4.67
CA ILE A 126 0.71 -2.54 -4.56
C ILE A 126 -0.12 -2.44 -3.28
N PHE A 127 0.17 -1.43 -2.46
CA PHE A 127 -0.56 -1.11 -1.24
C PHE A 127 -1.33 0.20 -1.42
N ILE A 128 -2.63 0.19 -1.13
CA ILE A 128 -3.52 1.36 -1.22
C ILE A 128 -4.00 1.72 0.17
N ASP A 129 -3.54 2.87 0.66
CA ASP A 129 -3.88 3.49 1.95
C ASP A 129 -3.86 5.03 1.80
N GLY A 130 -4.48 5.52 0.72
CA GLY A 130 -4.50 6.94 0.38
C GLY A 130 -5.70 7.68 0.98
N TRP A 131 -6.50 8.31 0.10
CA TRP A 131 -7.69 9.05 0.51
C TRP A 131 -8.90 8.10 0.60
N HIS A 132 -9.59 8.07 1.76
CA HIS A 132 -10.59 7.05 2.09
C HIS A 132 -12.00 7.33 1.55
N THR A 133 -12.12 7.99 0.39
CA THR A 133 -13.40 8.13 -0.33
C THR A 133 -13.55 7.04 -1.38
N PHE A 134 -14.79 6.73 -1.77
CA PHE A 134 -15.07 5.70 -2.76
C PHE A 134 -14.38 5.97 -4.11
N ASP A 135 -14.48 7.18 -4.59
CA ASP A 135 -13.94 7.62 -5.89
C ASP A 135 -12.42 7.60 -5.93
N HIS A 136 -11.73 8.14 -4.91
CA HIS A 136 -10.27 8.10 -4.85
C HIS A 136 -9.76 6.66 -4.75
N THR A 137 -10.29 5.86 -3.82
CA THR A 137 -9.89 4.44 -3.71
C THR A 137 -10.17 3.68 -5.00
N MET A 138 -11.29 3.96 -5.70
CA MET A 138 -11.60 3.34 -6.98
C MET A 138 -10.61 3.74 -8.07
N ILE A 139 -10.22 5.01 -8.15
CA ILE A 139 -9.21 5.51 -9.10
C ILE A 139 -7.87 4.83 -8.81
N ASP A 140 -7.45 4.79 -7.55
CA ASP A 140 -6.19 4.16 -7.15
C ASP A 140 -6.18 2.68 -7.55
N CYS A 141 -7.24 1.93 -7.25
CA CYS A 141 -7.37 0.52 -7.59
C CYS A 141 -7.47 0.28 -9.11
N PHE A 142 -8.11 1.18 -9.86
CA PHE A 142 -8.18 1.11 -11.32
C PHE A 142 -6.78 1.15 -11.94
N TYR A 143 -5.96 2.12 -11.54
CA TYR A 143 -4.59 2.23 -12.05
C TYR A 143 -3.68 1.15 -11.46
N ALA A 144 -3.87 0.77 -10.19
CA ALA A 144 -3.14 -0.35 -9.59
C ALA A 144 -3.34 -1.65 -10.39
N THR A 145 -4.56 -1.92 -10.89
CA THR A 145 -4.84 -3.09 -11.74
C THR A 145 -3.99 -3.11 -13.02
N ARG A 146 -3.73 -1.95 -13.62
CA ARG A 146 -2.88 -1.82 -14.84
C ARG A 146 -1.40 -1.93 -14.52
N LEU A 147 -0.99 -1.38 -13.38
CA LEU A 147 0.41 -1.35 -12.92
C LEU A 147 0.87 -2.68 -12.34
N LEU A 148 -0.07 -3.51 -11.85
CA LEU A 148 0.23 -4.79 -11.21
C LEU A 148 0.43 -5.89 -12.23
N GLY A 149 1.54 -6.62 -12.14
CA GLY A 149 1.81 -7.80 -12.95
C GLY A 149 0.95 -9.01 -12.56
N ILE A 150 0.79 -9.97 -13.48
CA ILE A 150 0.13 -11.25 -13.18
C ILE A 150 0.91 -11.99 -12.09
N GLY A 151 0.19 -12.51 -11.09
CA GLY A 151 0.74 -13.12 -9.89
C GLY A 151 1.00 -12.14 -8.76
N GLY A 152 0.96 -10.83 -9.03
CA GLY A 152 1.15 -9.77 -8.04
C GLY A 152 -0.05 -9.59 -7.11
N TYR A 153 0.14 -8.76 -6.07
CA TYR A 153 -0.84 -8.55 -5.01
C TYR A 153 -1.25 -7.09 -4.91
N LEU A 154 -2.55 -6.85 -4.89
CA LEU A 154 -3.17 -5.59 -4.54
C LEU A 154 -3.68 -5.69 -3.09
N VAL A 155 -3.13 -4.89 -2.20
CA VAL A 155 -3.50 -4.86 -0.78
C VAL A 155 -4.15 -3.51 -0.49
N ILE A 156 -5.32 -3.54 0.14
CA ILE A 156 -6.15 -2.35 0.39
C ILE A 156 -6.40 -2.27 1.89
N ASP A 157 -6.03 -1.15 2.48
CA ASP A 157 -6.25 -0.86 3.90
C ASP A 157 -7.65 -0.29 4.17
N ASP A 158 -7.98 -0.10 5.44
CA ASP A 158 -9.27 0.44 5.91
C ASP A 158 -10.51 -0.24 5.31
N ALA A 159 -10.42 -1.54 5.06
CA ALA A 159 -11.49 -2.35 4.48
C ALA A 159 -12.78 -2.36 5.33
N ASN A 160 -12.71 -1.94 6.60
CA ASN A 160 -13.84 -1.73 7.49
C ASN A 160 -14.60 -0.42 7.23
N PHE A 161 -14.06 0.51 6.46
CA PHE A 161 -14.74 1.74 6.07
C PHE A 161 -15.77 1.45 4.96
N PRO A 162 -17.01 1.96 5.09
CA PRO A 162 -18.08 1.61 4.13
C PRO A 162 -17.76 1.92 2.67
N ALA A 163 -17.06 3.01 2.39
CA ALA A 163 -16.65 3.39 1.05
C ALA A 163 -15.65 2.38 0.45
N ILE A 164 -14.61 2.04 1.23
CA ILE A 164 -13.56 1.12 0.82
C ILE A 164 -14.09 -0.31 0.69
N ALA A 165 -14.92 -0.77 1.65
CA ALA A 165 -15.58 -2.06 1.57
C ALA A 165 -16.41 -2.22 0.28
N LYS A 166 -17.00 -1.13 -0.22
CA LYS A 166 -17.71 -1.13 -1.50
C LYS A 166 -16.77 -1.28 -2.70
N VAL A 167 -15.64 -0.58 -2.70
CA VAL A 167 -14.61 -0.72 -3.74
C VAL A 167 -14.09 -2.15 -3.78
N ILE A 168 -13.75 -2.73 -2.62
CA ILE A 168 -13.25 -4.11 -2.53
C ILE A 168 -14.27 -5.10 -3.10
N ARG A 169 -15.55 -4.99 -2.72
CA ARG A 169 -16.61 -5.87 -3.27
C ARG A 169 -16.75 -5.75 -4.77
N TYR A 170 -16.60 -4.53 -5.33
CA TYR A 170 -16.60 -4.34 -6.77
C TYR A 170 -15.40 -5.01 -7.44
N LEU A 171 -14.20 -4.86 -6.87
CA LEU A 171 -12.97 -5.50 -7.38
C LEU A 171 -12.99 -7.03 -7.29
N GLU A 172 -13.65 -7.58 -6.29
CA GLU A 172 -13.82 -9.04 -6.14
C GLU A 172 -14.64 -9.66 -7.28
N ASN A 173 -15.41 -8.85 -8.04
CA ASN A 173 -16.08 -9.29 -9.26
C ASN A 173 -15.17 -9.25 -10.51
N TYR A 174 -13.97 -8.63 -10.44
CA TYR A 174 -13.06 -8.60 -11.58
C TYR A 174 -12.56 -10.01 -11.88
N PRO A 175 -12.72 -10.52 -13.14
CA PRO A 175 -12.27 -11.87 -13.48
C PRO A 175 -10.77 -12.11 -13.28
N CYS A 176 -9.99 -11.04 -13.26
CA CYS A 176 -8.55 -11.09 -13.09
C CYS A 176 -8.10 -11.22 -11.64
N TYR A 177 -8.97 -11.03 -10.65
CA TYR A 177 -8.62 -11.09 -9.24
C TYR A 177 -9.14 -12.33 -8.53
N GLN A 178 -8.35 -12.79 -7.58
CA GLN A 178 -8.74 -13.78 -6.56
C GLN A 178 -8.38 -13.23 -5.19
N ARG A 179 -9.33 -13.31 -4.24
CA ARG A 179 -9.03 -12.96 -2.85
C ARG A 179 -7.93 -13.87 -2.31
N TYR A 180 -6.86 -13.28 -1.79
CA TYR A 180 -5.72 -14.00 -1.19
C TYR A 180 -5.87 -14.17 0.32
N GLY A 181 -6.26 -13.10 1.01
CA GLY A 181 -6.42 -13.10 2.47
C GLY A 181 -6.82 -11.73 3.00
N SER A 182 -6.93 -11.64 4.32
CA SER A 182 -7.30 -10.40 5.00
C SER A 182 -6.84 -10.39 6.46
N VAL A 183 -6.79 -9.20 7.05
CA VAL A 183 -6.68 -8.98 8.49
C VAL A 183 -8.04 -8.52 9.01
N LYS A 184 -8.43 -8.96 10.19
CA LYS A 184 -9.72 -8.63 10.80
C LYS A 184 -9.62 -7.38 11.67
N ALA A 185 -10.54 -6.43 11.48
CA ALA A 185 -10.78 -5.32 12.40
C ALA A 185 -11.60 -5.78 13.61
N ASP A 186 -12.58 -6.66 13.35
CA ASP A 186 -13.47 -7.26 14.34
C ASP A 186 -13.95 -8.63 13.80
N PRO A 187 -14.76 -9.42 14.53
CA PRO A 187 -15.21 -10.73 14.08
C PRO A 187 -15.94 -10.76 12.73
N VAL A 188 -16.47 -9.60 12.28
CA VAL A 188 -17.29 -9.48 11.07
C VAL A 188 -16.57 -8.79 9.93
N ARG A 189 -15.82 -7.72 10.22
CA ARG A 189 -15.22 -6.84 9.22
C ARG A 189 -13.72 -7.08 9.10
N ASP A 190 -13.21 -7.00 7.88
CA ASP A 190 -11.78 -6.93 7.62
C ASP A 190 -11.28 -5.48 7.81
N SER A 191 -10.06 -5.30 8.30
CA SER A 191 -9.36 -4.02 8.30
C SER A 191 -8.48 -3.86 7.06
N LEU A 192 -7.95 -4.98 6.56
CA LEU A 192 -7.07 -5.03 5.40
C LEU A 192 -7.45 -6.22 4.52
N VAL A 193 -7.47 -6.04 3.19
CA VAL A 193 -7.77 -7.10 2.22
C VAL A 193 -6.69 -7.17 1.15
N ALA A 194 -6.25 -8.39 0.83
CA ALA A 194 -5.33 -8.68 -0.26
C ALA A 194 -6.02 -9.45 -1.39
N LEU A 195 -5.89 -8.95 -2.60
CA LEU A 195 -6.31 -9.58 -3.85
C LEU A 195 -5.09 -9.97 -4.67
N GLN A 196 -5.07 -11.16 -5.25
CA GLN A 196 -4.00 -11.57 -6.17
C GLN A 196 -4.49 -11.45 -7.62
N LYS A 197 -3.70 -10.78 -8.47
CA LYS A 197 -3.98 -10.72 -9.91
C LYS A 197 -3.59 -12.05 -10.57
N ARG A 198 -4.58 -12.77 -11.10
CA ARG A 198 -4.41 -14.12 -11.66
C ARG A 198 -4.33 -14.14 -13.18
N ALA A 199 -4.81 -13.09 -13.83
CA ALA A 199 -4.86 -12.94 -15.29
C ALA A 199 -4.85 -11.45 -15.66
N GLU A 200 -4.74 -11.14 -16.96
CA GLU A 200 -4.99 -9.79 -17.45
C GLU A 200 -6.48 -9.43 -17.32
N ASP A 201 -6.74 -8.15 -17.18
CA ASP A 201 -8.11 -7.62 -17.12
C ASP A 201 -8.73 -7.68 -18.54
N SER A 202 -9.55 -8.70 -18.76
CA SER A 202 -10.20 -8.98 -20.04
C SER A 202 -11.67 -8.56 -20.11
N ARG A 203 -12.11 -7.69 -19.19
CA ARG A 203 -13.49 -7.21 -19.14
C ARG A 203 -13.84 -6.47 -20.44
N PRO A 204 -14.99 -6.80 -21.08
CA PRO A 204 -15.43 -6.06 -22.26
C PRO A 204 -15.86 -4.63 -21.90
N TRP A 205 -15.94 -3.76 -22.91
CA TRP A 205 -16.25 -2.33 -22.73
C TRP A 205 -17.58 -2.03 -22.03
N ASN A 206 -18.52 -2.96 -22.05
CA ASN A 206 -19.85 -2.85 -21.42
C ASN A 206 -20.00 -3.73 -20.16
N TRP A 207 -18.89 -4.17 -19.59
CA TRP A 207 -18.93 -5.02 -18.40
C TRP A 207 -19.43 -4.25 -17.17
N TYR A 208 -20.31 -4.92 -16.43
CA TYR A 208 -20.81 -4.42 -15.16
C TYR A 208 -21.06 -5.59 -14.20
N ALA A 209 -20.93 -5.34 -12.92
CA ALA A 209 -21.34 -6.23 -11.84
C ALA A 209 -21.94 -5.41 -10.70
N ASP A 210 -22.99 -5.90 -10.07
CA ASP A 210 -23.56 -5.32 -8.85
C ASP A 210 -22.62 -5.54 -7.66
N PHE A 211 -22.60 -4.60 -6.67
CA PHE A 211 -21.67 -4.62 -5.56
C PHE A 211 -22.20 -3.90 -4.29
#